data_c742aa538dcd707196adefb976408676
#
_entry.id   c742aa538dcd707196adefb976408676
#
_cell.length_a   1.000
_cell.length_b   1.000
_cell.length_c   1.000
_cell.angle_alpha   90.00
_cell.angle_beta   90.00
_cell.angle_gamma   90.00
#
_symmetry.space_group_name_H-M   'P 1'
#
loop_
_entity.id
_entity.type
_entity.pdbx_description
1 polymer ?
#
loop_
_entity_poly.entity_id
_entity_poly.type
_entity_poly.pdbx_seq_one_letter_code
_entity_poly.pdbx_strand_id
1 'polypeptide(L)'
;CIRDRDRSNAYPSMLNLLPEGIKGLTFAALVAAIVSSLASLSNSVSTIFTMDIYRKDQDINDVSLVKIGRIAGFVGLVTSIIVAPIFLGSLDSAFQYVQEYMGLFSPVILFVFLSAIFLRNSTTRSVLEGSFVALALGVILKLYVANNPGSAIEPFMHQMAISFVAAFLVNYFRSPQTTNEKVFN
;
A
#
# COMPACT_ATOMS: atom_id res chain seq x y z
N CYS A 1 -27.44 -16.64 13.45
CA CYS A 1 -27.01 -17.56 12.38
C CYS A 1 -26.34 -16.92 11.17
N ILE A 2 -25.97 -15.64 11.22
CA ILE A 2 -25.26 -14.95 10.12
C ILE A 2 -23.73 -14.86 10.40
N ARG A 3 -23.30 -15.37 11.56
CA ARG A 3 -21.93 -15.18 12.07
C ARG A 3 -20.88 -16.16 11.51
N ASP A 4 -21.33 -17.24 10.86
CA ASP A 4 -20.45 -18.33 10.38
C ASP A 4 -20.33 -18.44 8.84
N ARG A 5 -20.84 -17.48 8.09
CA ARG A 5 -20.61 -17.47 6.65
C ARG A 5 -19.32 -16.71 6.36
N ASP A 6 -18.39 -17.40 5.74
CA ASP A 6 -17.16 -16.86 5.17
C ASP A 6 -17.45 -15.54 4.48
N ARG A 7 -16.86 -14.45 5.00
CA ARG A 7 -16.98 -13.10 4.41
C ARG A 7 -16.55 -13.08 2.95
N SER A 8 -15.63 -13.96 2.59
CA SER A 8 -15.12 -14.13 1.23
C SER A 8 -16.19 -14.64 0.25
N ASN A 9 -17.19 -15.37 0.73
CA ASN A 9 -18.27 -15.91 -0.09
C ASN A 9 -19.50 -14.99 -0.19
N ALA A 10 -19.51 -13.86 0.51
CA ALA A 10 -20.65 -12.94 0.51
C ALA A 10 -20.93 -12.37 -0.89
N TYR A 11 -19.90 -11.89 -1.59
CA TYR A 11 -20.05 -11.32 -2.92
C TYR A 11 -20.52 -12.36 -3.98
N PRO A 12 -19.89 -13.53 -4.12
CA PRO A 12 -20.40 -14.58 -5.02
C PRO A 12 -21.82 -15.01 -4.70
N SER A 13 -22.20 -15.07 -3.42
CA SER A 13 -23.57 -15.43 -3.00
C SER A 13 -24.58 -14.37 -3.41
N MET A 14 -24.25 -13.09 -3.31
CA MET A 14 -25.10 -11.99 -3.76
C MET A 14 -25.28 -11.97 -5.28
N LEU A 15 -24.23 -12.31 -6.05
CA LEU A 15 -24.33 -12.42 -7.50
C LEU A 15 -25.37 -13.45 -7.95
N ASN A 16 -25.56 -14.53 -7.19
CA ASN A 16 -26.55 -15.56 -7.51
C ASN A 16 -28.00 -15.12 -7.32
N LEU A 17 -28.24 -14.02 -6.61
CA LEU A 17 -29.59 -13.44 -6.41
C LEU A 17 -30.00 -12.54 -7.58
N LEU A 18 -29.09 -12.19 -8.48
CA LEU A 18 -29.37 -11.28 -9.58
C LEU A 18 -29.95 -12.04 -10.78
N PRO A 19 -30.86 -11.40 -11.57
CA PRO A 19 -31.31 -11.91 -12.87
C PRO A 19 -30.13 -12.13 -13.83
N GLU A 20 -30.23 -13.11 -14.72
CA GLU A 20 -29.10 -13.54 -15.59
C GLU A 20 -28.42 -12.41 -16.35
N GLY A 21 -29.16 -11.47 -16.93
CA GLY A 21 -28.60 -10.32 -17.67
C GLY A 21 -27.80 -9.38 -16.77
N ILE A 22 -28.32 -9.04 -15.59
CA ILE A 22 -27.67 -8.16 -14.61
C ILE A 22 -26.45 -8.85 -13.98
N LYS A 23 -26.55 -10.16 -13.74
CA LYS A 23 -25.43 -10.98 -13.26
C LYS A 23 -24.22 -10.91 -14.18
N GLY A 24 -24.45 -11.04 -15.50
CA GLY A 24 -23.39 -10.92 -16.51
C GLY A 24 -22.73 -9.53 -16.53
N LEU A 25 -23.56 -8.48 -16.46
CA LEU A 25 -23.07 -7.09 -16.42
C LEU A 25 -22.24 -6.82 -15.16
N THR A 26 -22.68 -7.27 -14.01
CA THR A 26 -21.96 -7.11 -12.72
C THR A 26 -20.64 -7.87 -12.73
N PHE A 27 -20.62 -9.07 -13.30
CA PHE A 27 -19.38 -9.83 -13.47
C PHE A 27 -18.40 -9.13 -14.43
N ALA A 28 -18.88 -8.61 -15.53
CA ALA A 28 -18.06 -7.85 -16.48
C ALA A 28 -17.47 -6.58 -15.81
N ALA A 29 -18.27 -5.88 -15.02
CA ALA A 29 -17.80 -4.70 -14.27
C ALA A 29 -16.71 -5.06 -13.25
N LEU A 30 -16.86 -6.20 -12.54
CA LEU A 30 -15.84 -6.70 -11.63
C LEU A 30 -14.53 -7.00 -12.36
N VAL A 31 -14.59 -7.72 -13.46
CA VAL A 31 -13.42 -8.05 -14.28
C VAL A 31 -12.75 -6.76 -14.79
N ALA A 32 -13.52 -5.80 -15.28
CA ALA A 32 -12.99 -4.52 -15.74
C ALA A 32 -12.26 -3.75 -14.61
N ALA A 33 -12.82 -3.73 -13.41
CA ALA A 33 -12.20 -3.09 -12.24
C ALA A 33 -10.86 -3.75 -11.85
N ILE A 34 -10.82 -5.09 -11.86
CA ILE A 34 -9.59 -5.85 -11.59
C ILE A 34 -8.53 -5.55 -12.64
N VAL A 35 -8.88 -5.62 -13.93
CA VAL A 35 -7.96 -5.36 -15.04
C VAL A 35 -7.42 -3.92 -14.98
N SER A 36 -8.26 -2.94 -14.68
CA SER A 36 -7.85 -1.55 -14.52
C SER A 36 -6.82 -1.38 -13.41
N SER A 37 -7.04 -1.99 -12.24
CA SER A 37 -6.12 -1.94 -11.11
C SER A 37 -4.78 -2.62 -11.42
N LEU A 38 -4.82 -3.80 -12.05
CA LEU A 38 -3.61 -4.53 -12.45
C LEU A 38 -2.81 -3.75 -13.50
N ALA A 39 -3.47 -3.11 -14.46
CA ALA A 39 -2.81 -2.29 -15.46
C ALA A 39 -2.07 -1.10 -14.83
N SER A 40 -2.71 -0.42 -13.87
CA SER A 40 -2.10 0.70 -13.13
C SER A 40 -0.89 0.24 -12.31
N LEU A 41 -1.00 -0.87 -11.59
CA LEU A 41 0.10 -1.44 -10.80
C LEU A 41 1.26 -1.87 -11.70
N SER A 42 0.98 -2.56 -12.81
CA SER A 42 1.99 -2.98 -13.78
C SER A 42 2.74 -1.79 -14.38
N ASN A 43 2.00 -0.72 -14.72
CA ASN A 43 2.61 0.52 -15.22
C ASN A 43 3.49 1.18 -14.17
N SER A 44 3.07 1.23 -12.91
CA SER A 44 3.86 1.79 -11.81
C SER A 44 5.16 1.00 -11.59
N VAL A 45 5.08 -0.33 -11.54
CA VAL A 45 6.26 -1.21 -11.42
C VAL A 45 7.22 -1.01 -12.59
N SER A 46 6.68 -0.98 -13.81
CA SER A 46 7.44 -0.71 -15.04
C SER A 46 8.19 0.61 -14.98
N THR A 47 7.50 1.68 -14.57
CA THR A 47 8.05 3.04 -14.52
C THR A 47 9.14 3.16 -13.45
N ILE A 48 8.86 2.69 -12.23
CA ILE A 48 9.83 2.73 -11.11
C ILE A 48 11.08 1.93 -11.49
N PHE A 49 10.91 0.71 -12.01
CA PHE A 49 12.05 -0.09 -12.42
C PHE A 49 12.89 0.58 -13.51
N THR A 50 12.23 1.14 -14.53
CA THR A 50 12.92 1.72 -15.68
C THR A 50 13.61 3.04 -15.33
N MET A 51 12.94 3.91 -14.55
CA MET A 51 13.45 5.27 -14.29
C MET A 51 14.38 5.32 -13.08
N ASP A 52 14.04 4.61 -12.00
CA ASP A 52 14.79 4.72 -10.74
C ASP A 52 15.91 3.70 -10.62
N ILE A 53 15.76 2.52 -11.25
CA ILE A 53 16.75 1.45 -11.14
C ILE A 53 17.63 1.39 -12.40
N TYR A 54 17.02 1.34 -13.58
CA TYR A 54 17.77 1.06 -14.81
C TYR A 54 18.42 2.31 -15.41
N ARG A 55 17.70 3.46 -15.45
CA ARG A 55 18.20 4.70 -16.07
C ARG A 55 19.16 5.49 -15.21
N LYS A 56 19.33 5.15 -13.93
CA LYS A 56 19.95 5.99 -12.89
C LYS A 56 21.24 6.74 -13.29
N ASP A 57 22.08 6.21 -14.18
CA ASP A 57 23.34 6.82 -14.61
C ASP A 57 23.69 6.59 -16.10
N GLN A 58 22.71 6.24 -16.94
CA GLN A 58 22.97 5.88 -18.33
C GLN A 58 22.13 6.72 -19.30
N ASP A 59 22.79 7.27 -20.29
CA ASP A 59 22.14 7.98 -21.41
C ASP A 59 21.60 6.94 -22.41
N ILE A 60 20.43 6.36 -22.09
CA ILE A 60 19.82 5.27 -22.83
C ILE A 60 18.74 5.83 -23.75
N ASN A 61 18.71 5.34 -24.99
CA ASN A 61 17.69 5.69 -25.98
C ASN A 61 16.27 5.35 -25.47
N ASP A 62 15.33 6.27 -25.62
CA ASP A 62 13.94 6.16 -25.15
C ASP A 62 13.22 4.89 -25.67
N VAL A 63 13.54 4.45 -26.88
CA VAL A 63 12.97 3.19 -27.44
C VAL A 63 13.39 1.97 -26.63
N SER A 64 14.63 1.94 -26.16
CA SER A 64 15.15 0.86 -25.32
C SER A 64 14.53 0.89 -23.92
N LEU A 65 14.32 2.07 -23.35
CA LEU A 65 13.64 2.24 -22.06
C LEU A 65 12.20 1.70 -22.10
N VAL A 66 11.45 1.98 -23.15
CA VAL A 66 10.08 1.44 -23.32
C VAL A 66 10.07 -0.09 -23.39
N LYS A 67 11.04 -0.70 -24.09
CA LYS A 67 11.14 -2.17 -24.17
C LYS A 67 11.43 -2.77 -22.79
N ILE A 68 12.38 -2.20 -22.06
CA ILE A 68 12.75 -2.64 -20.71
C ILE A 68 11.58 -2.50 -19.76
N GLY A 69 10.85 -1.38 -19.81
CA GLY A 69 9.66 -1.17 -19.00
C GLY A 69 8.57 -2.22 -19.24
N ARG A 70 8.32 -2.56 -20.52
CA ARG A 70 7.36 -3.64 -20.86
C ARG A 70 7.79 -4.99 -20.29
N ILE A 71 9.06 -5.33 -20.42
CA ILE A 71 9.60 -6.58 -19.86
C ILE A 71 9.48 -6.58 -18.33
N ALA A 72 9.85 -5.49 -17.68
CA ALA A 72 9.74 -5.36 -16.21
C ALA A 72 8.29 -5.50 -15.72
N GLY A 73 7.34 -4.84 -16.38
CA GLY A 73 5.91 -4.96 -16.07
C GLY A 73 5.40 -6.39 -16.27
N PHE A 74 5.79 -7.04 -17.37
CA PHE A 74 5.40 -8.43 -17.65
C PHE A 74 5.99 -9.40 -16.63
N VAL A 75 7.27 -9.29 -16.32
CA VAL A 75 7.94 -10.10 -15.29
C VAL A 75 7.30 -9.90 -13.93
N GLY A 76 6.96 -8.65 -13.57
CA GLY A 76 6.25 -8.33 -12.33
C GLY A 76 4.89 -9.03 -12.25
N LEU A 77 4.10 -9.01 -13.32
CA LEU A 77 2.81 -9.71 -13.39
C LEU A 77 2.96 -11.23 -13.26
N VAL A 78 3.89 -11.84 -14.01
CA VAL A 78 4.15 -13.29 -13.93
C VAL A 78 4.60 -13.70 -12.55
N THR A 79 5.52 -12.94 -11.95
CA THR A 79 5.97 -13.17 -10.57
C THR A 79 4.79 -13.09 -9.58
N SER A 80 3.92 -12.11 -9.74
CA SER A 80 2.73 -11.95 -8.87
C SER A 80 1.77 -13.16 -9.00
N ILE A 81 1.57 -13.70 -10.20
CA ILE A 81 0.71 -14.87 -10.41
C ILE A 81 1.28 -16.11 -9.70
N ILE A 82 2.59 -16.27 -9.67
CA ILE A 82 3.25 -17.40 -9.01
C ILE A 82 3.25 -17.22 -7.48
N VAL A 83 3.52 -16.02 -7.02
CA VAL A 83 3.71 -15.71 -5.59
C VAL A 83 2.38 -15.59 -4.85
N ALA A 84 1.34 -15.03 -5.47
CA ALA A 84 0.05 -14.78 -4.82
C ALA A 84 -0.61 -16.06 -4.23
N PRO A 85 -0.68 -17.21 -4.93
CA PRO A 85 -1.26 -18.42 -4.35
C PRO A 85 -0.48 -18.96 -3.15
N ILE A 86 0.85 -18.78 -3.14
CA ILE A 86 1.72 -19.27 -2.08
C ILE A 86 1.46 -18.50 -0.77
N PHE A 87 1.31 -17.18 -0.88
CA PHE A 87 1.11 -16.32 0.29
C PHE A 87 -0.35 -16.17 0.72
N LEU A 88 -1.30 -16.20 -0.24
CA LEU A 88 -2.70 -15.92 0.02
C LEU A 88 -3.60 -17.16 0.02
N GLY A 89 -3.10 -18.28 -0.53
CA GLY A 89 -3.90 -19.49 -0.74
C GLY A 89 -4.35 -20.21 0.54
N SER A 90 -3.72 -19.95 1.68
CA SER A 90 -4.03 -20.52 2.99
C SER A 90 -4.80 -19.58 3.92
N LEU A 91 -5.20 -18.40 3.45
CA LEU A 91 -5.81 -17.37 4.28
C LEU A 91 -7.33 -17.41 4.14
N ASP A 92 -8.03 -17.39 5.27
CA ASP A 92 -9.51 -17.31 5.35
C ASP A 92 -10.03 -15.99 4.73
N SER A 93 -9.21 -14.93 4.71
CA SER A 93 -9.54 -13.66 4.08
C SER A 93 -8.30 -12.97 3.50
N ALA A 94 -8.02 -13.22 2.22
CA ALA A 94 -6.93 -12.58 1.49
C ALA A 94 -7.06 -11.04 1.48
N PHE A 95 -8.29 -10.52 1.40
CA PHE A 95 -8.56 -9.08 1.45
C PHE A 95 -8.13 -8.46 2.77
N GLN A 96 -8.46 -9.08 3.90
CA GLN A 96 -8.10 -8.58 5.22
C GLN A 96 -6.59 -8.57 5.42
N TYR A 97 -5.91 -9.62 4.96
CA TYR A 97 -4.45 -9.72 5.00
C TYR A 97 -3.77 -8.59 4.23
N VAL A 98 -4.20 -8.35 2.98
CA VAL A 98 -3.68 -7.24 2.17
C VAL A 98 -3.92 -5.89 2.84
N GLN A 99 -5.11 -5.66 3.41
CA GLN A 99 -5.45 -4.43 4.12
C GLN A 99 -4.58 -4.18 5.36
N GLU A 100 -4.26 -5.21 6.12
CA GLU A 100 -3.36 -5.10 7.27
C GLU A 100 -1.95 -4.68 6.86
N TYR A 101 -1.39 -5.25 5.79
CA TYR A 101 -0.07 -4.84 5.30
C TYR A 101 -0.09 -3.44 4.67
N MET A 102 -1.12 -3.10 3.90
CA MET A 102 -1.31 -1.74 3.40
C MET A 102 -1.43 -0.74 4.55
N GLY A 103 -2.10 -1.12 5.64
CA GLY A 103 -2.22 -0.33 6.86
C GLY A 103 -0.89 -0.01 7.53
N LEU A 104 0.15 -0.82 7.33
CA LEU A 104 1.48 -0.57 7.86
C LEU A 104 2.22 0.54 7.08
N PHE A 105 2.09 0.56 5.75
CA PHE A 105 2.81 1.49 4.88
C PHE A 105 2.06 2.80 4.63
N SER A 106 0.73 2.76 4.57
CA SER A 106 -0.11 3.92 4.25
C SER A 106 0.10 5.13 5.16
N PRO A 107 0.21 4.99 6.51
CA PRO A 107 0.44 6.13 7.39
C PRO A 107 1.79 6.79 7.15
N VAL A 108 2.81 6.04 6.77
CA VAL A 108 4.14 6.56 6.45
C VAL A 108 4.10 7.39 5.18
N ILE A 109 3.50 6.86 4.11
CA ILE A 109 3.38 7.54 2.84
C ILE A 109 2.57 8.84 3.02
N LEU A 110 1.43 8.76 3.70
CA LEU A 110 0.59 9.93 3.97
C LEU A 110 1.34 10.98 4.80
N PHE A 111 2.08 10.56 5.83
CA PHE A 111 2.89 11.45 6.66
C PHE A 111 3.96 12.17 5.84
N VAL A 112 4.70 11.47 4.96
CA VAL A 112 5.74 12.08 4.11
C VAL A 112 5.12 13.14 3.19
N PHE A 113 4.01 12.83 2.52
CA PHE A 113 3.33 13.79 1.65
C PHE A 113 2.79 15.01 2.41
N LEU A 114 2.12 14.80 3.54
CA LEU A 114 1.57 15.91 4.32
C LEU A 114 2.68 16.75 4.96
N SER A 115 3.77 16.13 5.39
CA SER A 115 4.94 16.85 5.89
C SER A 115 5.56 17.75 4.82
N ALA A 116 5.66 17.27 3.58
CA ALA A 116 6.19 18.03 2.46
C ALA A 116 5.30 19.24 2.09
N ILE A 117 3.97 19.08 2.18
CA ILE A 117 3.02 20.13 1.76
C ILE A 117 2.79 21.15 2.88
N PHE A 118 2.56 20.68 4.10
CA PHE A 118 2.06 21.52 5.19
C PHE A 118 3.12 21.99 6.18
N LEU A 119 4.21 21.23 6.36
CA LEU A 119 5.23 21.53 7.36
C LEU A 119 6.44 22.22 6.73
N ARG A 120 6.38 23.55 6.66
CA ARG A 120 7.41 24.40 6.04
C ARG A 120 8.80 24.29 6.70
N ASN A 121 8.87 23.86 7.95
CA ASN A 121 10.10 23.75 8.73
C ASN A 121 10.63 22.30 8.84
N SER A 122 10.02 21.34 8.14
CA SER A 122 10.48 19.96 8.15
C SER A 122 11.80 19.81 7.39
N THR A 123 12.73 19.09 8.01
CA THR A 123 13.98 18.69 7.36
C THR A 123 13.87 17.24 6.86
N THR A 124 14.66 16.89 5.84
CA THR A 124 14.72 15.51 5.34
C THR A 124 15.00 14.50 6.46
N ARG A 125 15.86 14.86 7.41
CA ARG A 125 16.18 13.99 8.55
C ARG A 125 14.99 13.79 9.49
N SER A 126 14.25 14.86 9.85
CA SER A 126 13.10 14.74 10.73
C SER A 126 11.96 13.93 10.11
N VAL A 127 11.78 14.04 8.78
CA VAL A 127 10.79 13.24 8.05
C VAL A 127 11.20 11.77 7.98
N LEU A 128 12.47 11.47 7.73
CA LEU A 128 12.98 10.10 7.74
C LEU A 128 12.88 9.45 9.11
N GLU A 129 13.25 10.17 10.18
CA GLU A 129 13.11 9.68 11.56
C GLU A 129 11.64 9.43 11.92
N GLY A 130 10.72 10.34 11.58
CA GLY A 130 9.29 10.17 11.77
C GLY A 130 8.72 8.97 10.99
N SER A 131 9.16 8.78 9.75
CA SER A 131 8.79 7.63 8.91
C SER A 131 9.25 6.31 9.51
N PHE A 132 10.48 6.27 9.99
CA PHE A 132 11.04 5.08 10.64
C PHE A 132 10.30 4.74 11.95
N VAL A 133 10.00 5.74 12.76
CA VAL A 133 9.22 5.56 14.00
C VAL A 133 7.81 5.07 13.70
N ALA A 134 7.15 5.60 12.66
CA ALA A 134 5.83 5.14 12.25
C ALA A 134 5.84 3.67 11.83
N LEU A 135 6.83 3.23 11.03
CA LEU A 135 6.98 1.83 10.64
C LEU A 135 7.26 0.94 11.85
N ALA A 136 8.22 1.31 12.69
CA ALA A 136 8.59 0.54 13.87
C ALA A 136 7.40 0.39 14.84
N LEU A 137 6.68 1.49 15.09
CA LEU A 137 5.49 1.47 15.93
C LEU A 137 4.37 0.63 15.32
N GLY A 138 4.15 0.72 14.00
CA GLY A 138 3.18 -0.11 13.30
C GLY A 138 3.47 -1.61 13.45
N VAL A 139 4.74 -2.01 13.31
CA VAL A 139 5.17 -3.41 13.52
C VAL A 139 4.97 -3.82 14.99
N ILE A 140 5.36 -2.98 15.95
CA ILE A 140 5.19 -3.26 17.38
C ILE A 140 3.72 -3.42 17.74
N LEU A 141 2.85 -2.53 17.26
CA LEU A 141 1.42 -2.61 17.50
C LEU A 141 0.80 -3.87 16.88
N LYS A 142 1.25 -4.26 15.69
CA LYS A 142 0.80 -5.51 15.05
C LYS A 142 1.21 -6.73 15.86
N LEU A 143 2.44 -6.80 16.36
CA LEU A 143 2.92 -7.87 17.23
C LEU A 143 2.19 -7.89 18.58
N TYR A 144 1.89 -6.72 19.15
CA TYR A 144 1.12 -6.59 20.38
C TYR A 144 -0.29 -7.14 20.23
N VAL A 145 -0.98 -6.78 19.16
CA VAL A 145 -2.34 -7.28 18.85
C VAL A 145 -2.33 -8.78 18.58
N ALA A 146 -1.32 -9.30 17.88
CA ALA A 146 -1.18 -10.74 17.64
C ALA A 146 -1.07 -11.54 18.97
N ASN A 147 -0.46 -10.95 20.01
CA ASN A 147 -0.34 -11.57 21.32
C ASN A 147 -1.54 -11.30 22.26
N ASN A 148 -2.37 -10.31 21.95
CA ASN A 148 -3.52 -9.90 22.76
C ASN A 148 -4.77 -9.74 21.89
N PRO A 149 -5.39 -10.83 21.41
CA PRO A 149 -6.60 -10.77 20.61
C PRO A 149 -7.75 -10.20 21.45
N GLY A 150 -8.56 -9.30 20.85
CA GLY A 150 -9.63 -8.59 21.53
C GLY A 150 -9.25 -7.28 22.18
N SER A 151 -8.01 -6.79 21.99
CA SER A 151 -7.60 -5.46 22.46
C SER A 151 -8.34 -4.35 21.71
N ALA A 152 -8.54 -3.19 22.37
CA ALA A 152 -9.17 -2.02 21.75
C ALA A 152 -8.42 -1.49 20.51
N ILE A 153 -7.16 -1.91 20.31
CA ILE A 153 -6.27 -1.52 19.21
C ILE A 153 -6.32 -2.57 18.05
N GLU A 154 -7.08 -3.65 18.22
CA GLU A 154 -7.20 -4.72 17.21
C GLU A 154 -7.61 -4.21 15.81
N PRO A 155 -8.54 -3.24 15.64
CA PRO A 155 -8.82 -2.70 14.33
C PRO A 155 -7.58 -2.02 13.73
N PHE A 156 -7.15 -2.46 12.54
CA PHE A 156 -5.97 -1.92 11.84
C PHE A 156 -6.02 -0.40 11.66
N MET A 157 -7.21 0.19 11.58
CA MET A 157 -7.40 1.65 11.50
C MET A 157 -6.85 2.38 12.72
N HIS A 158 -7.00 1.84 13.93
CA HIS A 158 -6.44 2.43 15.14
C HIS A 158 -4.91 2.40 15.13
N GLN A 159 -4.34 1.28 14.66
CA GLN A 159 -2.89 1.12 14.51
C GLN A 159 -2.31 2.14 13.50
N MET A 160 -3.01 2.34 12.37
CA MET A 160 -2.66 3.36 11.38
C MET A 160 -2.70 4.77 11.97
N ALA A 161 -3.76 5.12 12.70
CA ALA A 161 -3.93 6.44 13.29
C ALA A 161 -2.83 6.73 14.33
N ILE A 162 -2.53 5.77 15.21
CA ILE A 162 -1.47 5.90 16.22
C ILE A 162 -0.10 6.08 15.57
N SER A 163 0.23 5.26 14.56
CA SER A 163 1.51 5.35 13.84
C SER A 163 1.65 6.68 13.11
N PHE A 164 0.58 7.17 12.50
CA PHE A 164 0.53 8.46 11.82
C PHE A 164 0.76 9.63 12.77
N VAL A 165 0.03 9.66 13.89
CA VAL A 165 0.19 10.72 14.92
C VAL A 165 1.59 10.70 15.51
N ALA A 166 2.14 9.52 15.80
CA ALA A 166 3.51 9.39 16.32
C ALA A 166 4.54 9.96 15.34
N ALA A 167 4.40 9.71 14.04
CA ALA A 167 5.28 10.29 13.02
C ALA A 167 5.26 11.83 13.04
N PHE A 168 4.07 12.43 13.13
CA PHE A 168 3.94 13.88 13.24
C PHE A 168 4.55 14.45 14.49
N LEU A 169 4.36 13.80 15.64
CA LEU A 169 4.96 14.23 16.90
C LEU A 169 6.49 14.19 16.83
N VAL A 170 7.07 13.12 16.31
CA VAL A 170 8.53 13.01 16.15
C VAL A 170 9.04 14.11 15.22
N ASN A 171 8.38 14.35 14.08
CA ASN A 171 8.77 15.42 13.18
C ASN A 171 8.67 16.79 13.83
N TYR A 172 7.61 17.06 14.58
CA TYR A 172 7.41 18.33 15.28
C TYR A 172 8.52 18.59 16.32
N PHE A 173 8.90 17.60 17.11
CA PHE A 173 9.95 17.74 18.14
C PHE A 173 11.37 17.77 17.53
N ARG A 174 11.57 17.12 16.39
CA ARG A 174 12.88 17.02 15.74
C ARG A 174 13.11 18.10 14.67
N SER A 175 12.07 18.74 14.21
CA SER A 175 12.18 19.86 13.28
C SER A 175 12.84 21.03 14.02
N PRO A 176 14.05 21.45 13.60
CA PRO A 176 14.72 22.58 14.26
C PRO A 176 13.86 23.83 14.05
N GLN A 177 13.60 24.55 15.14
CA GLN A 177 12.89 25.84 15.12
C GLN A 177 13.73 26.95 14.44
N THR A 178 14.88 26.63 13.89
CA THR A 178 15.80 27.55 13.23
C THR A 178 15.75 27.37 11.72
N THR A 179 15.23 28.39 11.10
CA THR A 179 15.36 28.86 9.71
C THR A 179 16.69 28.41 9.08
N ASN A 180 16.69 27.58 8.01
CA ASN A 180 17.57 27.69 6.84
C ASN A 180 17.96 26.39 6.11
N GLU A 181 17.33 25.25 6.33
CA GLU A 181 17.47 24.17 5.34
C GLU A 181 16.10 23.84 4.73
N LYS A 182 15.84 24.44 3.58
CA LYS A 182 14.66 24.12 2.76
C LYS A 182 14.84 22.71 2.20
N VAL A 183 13.84 21.86 2.38
CA VAL A 183 13.81 20.46 1.89
C VAL A 183 13.79 20.36 0.36
N PHE A 184 13.55 21.48 -0.33
CA PHE A 184 13.56 21.59 -1.79
C PHE A 184 14.32 22.84 -2.24
N ASN A 185 15.52 22.63 -2.70
CA ASN A 185 16.20 23.45 -3.69
C ASN A 185 16.29 22.66 -4.97
#